data_a5557fdee6e00aa21b2e79af6b8576c5
#
_entry.id   a5557fdee6e00aa21b2e79af6b8576c5
#
_cell.length_a   1.000
_cell.length_b   1.000
_cell.length_c   1.000
_cell.angle_alpha   90.00
_cell.angle_beta   90.00
_cell.angle_gamma   90.00
#
_symmetry.space_group_name_H-M   'P 1'
#
loop_
_entity.id
_entity.type
_entity.pdbx_description
1 polymer ?
#
loop_
_entity_poly.entity_id
_entity_poly.type
_entity_poly.pdbx_seq_one_letter_code
_entity_poly.pdbx_strand_id
1 'polypeptide(L)'
;MKQDTINQIEGWFRTAVPNPTVDNQRVQLGCHFEEVTEMLEALGLFEGLFCAGDKLFELAAHLREFDNNNKFIEHLSAKEKIELLDALCDQIVTAIGVAHMFGMDIQGALQEVANSNDSKFEDGKPVFNEHGKIAKGKNYFKPELAKFIKKDLGND
;
A
#
# COMPACT_ATOMS: atom_id res chain seq x y z
N MET A 1 14.94 13.23 -17.69
CA MET A 1 13.65 13.55 -17.02
C MET A 1 13.62 12.79 -15.70
N LYS A 2 13.33 13.44 -14.56
CA LYS A 2 13.01 12.70 -13.34
C LYS A 2 11.74 11.89 -13.63
N GLN A 3 11.81 10.58 -13.45
CA GLN A 3 10.63 9.71 -13.52
C GLN A 3 9.66 10.18 -12.43
N ASP A 4 8.41 10.40 -12.79
CA ASP A 4 7.36 10.68 -11.81
C ASP A 4 7.13 9.40 -10.98
N THR A 5 7.23 9.52 -9.67
CA THR A 5 7.11 8.38 -8.73
C THR A 5 5.77 7.66 -8.89
N ILE A 6 4.68 8.38 -9.15
CA ILE A 6 3.37 7.77 -9.39
C ILE A 6 3.41 6.90 -10.64
N ASN A 7 3.97 7.41 -11.75
CA ASN A 7 4.13 6.62 -12.98
C ASN A 7 5.03 5.39 -12.78
N GLN A 8 6.05 5.49 -11.92
CA GLN A 8 6.90 4.34 -11.57
C GLN A 8 6.09 3.26 -10.84
N ILE A 9 5.32 3.65 -9.81
CA ILE A 9 4.46 2.73 -9.05
C ILE A 9 3.42 2.08 -9.96
N GLU A 10 2.75 2.86 -10.81
CA GLU A 10 1.78 2.34 -11.77
C GLU A 10 2.41 1.38 -12.77
N GLY A 11 3.60 1.70 -13.27
CA GLY A 11 4.39 0.83 -14.15
C GLY A 11 4.76 -0.51 -13.50
N TRP A 12 5.09 -0.47 -12.19
CA TRP A 12 5.34 -1.67 -11.41
C TRP A 12 4.10 -2.57 -11.34
N PHE A 13 2.92 -2.01 -11.02
CA PHE A 13 1.67 -2.78 -11.01
C PHE A 13 1.30 -3.33 -12.38
N ARG A 14 1.46 -2.56 -13.45
CA ARG A 14 1.22 -3.04 -14.83
C ARG A 14 2.13 -4.21 -15.22
N THR A 15 3.36 -4.21 -14.73
CA THR A 15 4.31 -5.31 -14.97
C THR A 15 3.96 -6.53 -14.11
N ALA A 16 3.59 -6.31 -12.86
CA ALA A 16 3.29 -7.38 -11.92
C ALA A 16 1.95 -8.08 -12.24
N VAL A 17 0.92 -7.30 -12.57
CA VAL A 17 -0.46 -7.78 -12.78
C VAL A 17 -1.03 -7.12 -14.06
N PRO A 18 -0.57 -7.54 -15.25
CA PRO A 18 -0.97 -6.91 -16.52
C PRO A 18 -2.47 -7.05 -16.83
N ASN A 19 -3.11 -8.10 -16.35
CA ASN A 19 -4.54 -8.39 -16.54
C ASN A 19 -5.19 -8.70 -15.19
N PRO A 20 -5.61 -7.68 -14.42
CA PRO A 20 -6.17 -7.88 -13.08
C PRO A 20 -7.45 -8.72 -13.11
N THR A 21 -7.50 -9.77 -12.31
CA THR A 21 -8.68 -10.58 -12.02
C THR A 21 -9.43 -10.05 -10.81
N VAL A 22 -10.64 -10.56 -10.55
CA VAL A 22 -11.40 -10.26 -9.32
C VAL A 22 -10.60 -10.64 -8.08
N ASP A 23 -9.88 -11.78 -8.13
CA ASP A 23 -9.00 -12.18 -7.02
C ASP A 23 -7.85 -11.20 -6.79
N ASN A 24 -7.21 -10.70 -7.87
CA ASN A 24 -6.20 -9.66 -7.74
C ASN A 24 -6.76 -8.38 -7.10
N GLN A 25 -7.97 -7.96 -7.50
CA GLN A 25 -8.65 -6.79 -6.92
C GLN A 25 -8.90 -6.99 -5.42
N ARG A 26 -9.41 -8.15 -5.03
CA ARG A 26 -9.68 -8.53 -3.65
C ARG A 26 -8.39 -8.53 -2.80
N VAL A 27 -7.36 -9.22 -3.27
CA VAL A 27 -6.06 -9.29 -2.59
C VAL A 27 -5.45 -7.89 -2.42
N GLN A 28 -5.53 -7.04 -3.45
CA GLN A 28 -4.97 -5.68 -3.39
C GLN A 28 -5.73 -4.79 -2.39
N LEU A 29 -7.07 -4.91 -2.31
CA LEU A 29 -7.84 -4.24 -1.26
C LEU A 29 -7.43 -4.71 0.13
N GLY A 30 -7.25 -6.02 0.32
CA GLY A 30 -6.75 -6.56 1.58
C GLY A 30 -5.37 -6.02 1.97
N CYS A 31 -4.43 -5.94 1.01
CA CYS A 31 -3.13 -5.32 1.25
C CYS A 31 -3.25 -3.84 1.62
N HIS A 32 -4.16 -3.09 0.99
CA HIS A 32 -4.37 -1.68 1.31
C HIS A 32 -4.86 -1.48 2.75
N PHE A 33 -5.81 -2.30 3.23
CA PHE A 33 -6.27 -2.25 4.62
C PHE A 33 -5.20 -2.74 5.61
N GLU A 34 -4.31 -3.65 5.21
CA GLU A 34 -3.14 -4.07 5.99
C GLU A 34 -2.22 -2.87 6.29
N GLU A 35 -1.89 -2.06 5.27
CA GLU A 35 -1.08 -0.85 5.44
C GLU A 35 -1.74 0.19 6.36
N VAL A 36 -3.09 0.32 6.33
CA VAL A 36 -3.82 1.17 7.29
C VAL A 36 -3.69 0.61 8.71
N THR A 37 -3.73 -0.70 8.88
CA THR A 37 -3.55 -1.35 10.18
C THR A 37 -2.14 -1.10 10.73
N GLU A 38 -1.10 -1.25 9.89
CA GLU A 38 0.29 -0.95 10.26
C GLU A 38 0.48 0.53 10.67
N MET A 39 -0.23 1.46 10.02
CA MET A 39 -0.24 2.86 10.43
C MET A 39 -0.83 3.03 11.84
N LEU A 40 -1.92 2.35 12.18
CA LEU A 40 -2.51 2.40 13.54
C LEU A 40 -1.57 1.80 14.58
N GLU A 41 -0.88 0.70 14.27
CA GLU A 41 0.14 0.11 15.12
C GLU A 41 1.29 1.10 15.39
N ALA A 42 1.80 1.74 14.34
CA ALA A 42 2.88 2.73 14.44
C ALA A 42 2.51 3.94 15.32
N LEU A 43 1.23 4.29 15.38
CA LEU A 43 0.70 5.36 16.23
C LEU A 43 0.38 4.89 17.66
N GLY A 44 0.55 3.61 17.99
CA GLY A 44 0.16 3.02 19.27
C GLY A 44 -1.36 2.98 19.51
N LEU A 45 -2.15 3.06 18.44
CA LEU A 45 -3.62 3.09 18.49
C LEU A 45 -4.27 1.73 18.33
N PHE A 46 -3.47 0.67 18.17
CA PHE A 46 -3.96 -0.69 17.97
C PHE A 46 -4.55 -1.28 19.25
N GLU A 47 -3.88 -1.06 20.39
CA GLU A 47 -4.35 -1.54 21.69
C GLU A 47 -5.17 -0.47 22.42
N GLY A 48 -6.43 -0.76 22.71
CA GLY A 48 -7.23 -0.02 23.69
C GLY A 48 -8.25 0.99 23.19
N LEU A 49 -8.27 1.39 21.93
CA LEU A 49 -9.28 2.27 21.36
C LEU A 49 -10.29 1.47 20.50
N PHE A 50 -11.31 0.91 21.11
CA PHE A 50 -12.53 0.37 20.47
C PHE A 50 -12.36 -0.85 19.55
N CYS A 51 -11.33 -1.67 19.65
CA CYS A 51 -11.11 -2.83 18.79
C CYS A 51 -11.13 -2.49 17.28
N ALA A 52 -10.84 -1.24 16.91
CA ALA A 52 -10.89 -0.81 15.52
C ALA A 52 -9.76 -1.45 14.68
N GLY A 53 -8.56 -1.55 15.28
CA GLY A 53 -7.41 -2.23 14.66
C GLY A 53 -7.70 -3.70 14.39
N ASP A 54 -8.27 -4.42 15.36
CA ASP A 54 -8.63 -5.84 15.21
C ASP A 54 -9.61 -6.04 14.05
N LYS A 55 -10.64 -5.19 13.94
CA LYS A 55 -11.63 -5.28 12.86
C LYS A 55 -11.05 -4.97 11.49
N LEU A 56 -10.15 -4.00 11.38
CA LEU A 56 -9.44 -3.71 10.14
C LEU A 56 -8.50 -4.85 9.75
N PHE A 57 -7.80 -5.42 10.71
CA PHE A 57 -6.95 -6.59 10.49
C PHE A 57 -7.77 -7.80 10.02
N GLU A 58 -8.89 -8.08 10.69
CA GLU A 58 -9.83 -9.13 10.27
C GLU A 58 -10.37 -8.89 8.86
N LEU A 59 -10.74 -7.66 8.52
CA LEU A 59 -11.20 -7.30 7.17
C LEU A 59 -10.08 -7.51 6.13
N ALA A 60 -8.87 -7.05 6.42
CA ALA A 60 -7.71 -7.23 5.54
C ALA A 60 -7.41 -8.72 5.30
N ALA A 61 -7.42 -9.53 6.37
CA ALA A 61 -7.24 -10.98 6.30
C ALA A 61 -8.36 -11.64 5.49
N HIS A 62 -9.62 -11.28 5.78
CA HIS A 62 -10.78 -11.79 5.07
C HIS A 62 -10.71 -11.53 3.56
N LEU A 63 -10.33 -10.31 3.16
CA LEU A 63 -10.18 -9.96 1.75
C LEU A 63 -9.05 -10.72 1.05
N ARG A 64 -7.98 -11.08 1.78
CA ARG A 64 -6.83 -11.81 1.21
C ARG A 64 -7.05 -13.33 1.11
N GLU A 65 -7.73 -13.91 2.10
CA GLU A 65 -7.76 -15.35 2.31
C GLU A 65 -9.04 -16.02 1.78
N PHE A 66 -10.08 -15.25 1.46
CA PHE A 66 -11.40 -15.83 1.22
C PHE A 66 -11.58 -16.38 -0.19
N ASP A 67 -12.12 -17.62 -0.18
CA ASP A 67 -12.58 -18.39 -1.32
C ASP A 67 -13.79 -17.72 -2.03
N ASN A 68 -13.90 -17.98 -3.31
CA ASN A 68 -14.80 -17.59 -4.40
C ASN A 68 -16.27 -17.21 -4.14
N ASN A 69 -16.73 -16.95 -2.91
CA ASN A 69 -18.14 -16.66 -2.61
C ASN A 69 -18.46 -15.17 -2.33
N ASN A 70 -17.48 -14.28 -2.34
CA ASN A 70 -17.71 -12.85 -2.07
C ASN A 70 -18.02 -12.06 -3.33
N LYS A 71 -19.30 -12.00 -3.69
CA LYS A 71 -19.82 -11.31 -4.90
C LYS A 71 -19.83 -9.78 -4.84
N PHE A 72 -19.46 -9.15 -3.71
CA PHE A 72 -19.61 -7.71 -3.56
C PHE A 72 -18.60 -6.87 -4.36
N ILE A 73 -17.52 -7.48 -4.87
CA ILE A 73 -16.52 -6.78 -5.72
C ILE A 73 -16.74 -7.07 -7.21
N GLU A 74 -17.52 -8.10 -7.56
CA GLU A 74 -17.57 -8.64 -8.92
C GLU A 74 -18.10 -7.65 -9.98
N HIS A 75 -18.96 -6.71 -9.61
CA HIS A 75 -19.60 -5.81 -10.58
C HIS A 75 -19.83 -4.39 -10.04
N LEU A 76 -18.75 -3.62 -9.93
CA LEU A 76 -18.89 -2.19 -9.68
C LEU A 76 -19.45 -1.50 -10.94
N SER A 77 -20.57 -0.78 -10.78
CA SER A 77 -21.09 0.12 -11.79
C SER A 77 -20.12 1.28 -12.10
N ALA A 78 -20.32 1.98 -13.19
CA ALA A 78 -19.48 3.14 -13.52
C ALA A 78 -19.52 4.21 -12.41
N LYS A 79 -20.69 4.41 -11.77
CA LYS A 79 -20.83 5.33 -10.64
C LYS A 79 -20.00 4.90 -9.44
N GLU A 80 -20.08 3.63 -9.03
CA GLU A 80 -19.30 3.09 -7.91
C GLU A 80 -17.80 3.14 -8.17
N LYS A 81 -17.35 2.95 -9.42
CA LYS A 81 -15.94 3.13 -9.79
C LYS A 81 -15.47 4.57 -9.65
N ILE A 82 -16.31 5.55 -9.95
CA ILE A 82 -16.01 6.98 -9.78
C ILE A 82 -15.90 7.29 -8.27
N GLU A 83 -16.85 6.83 -7.46
CA GLU A 83 -16.85 7.02 -6.01
C GLU A 83 -15.61 6.34 -5.35
N LEU A 84 -15.24 5.14 -5.80
CA LEU A 84 -14.02 4.47 -5.35
C LEU A 84 -12.77 5.24 -5.73
N LEU A 85 -12.70 5.77 -6.97
CA LEU A 85 -11.54 6.55 -7.40
C LEU A 85 -11.39 7.83 -6.59
N ASP A 86 -12.50 8.54 -6.32
CA ASP A 86 -12.53 9.74 -5.48
C ASP A 86 -12.00 9.43 -4.07
N ALA A 87 -12.52 8.38 -3.43
CA ALA A 87 -12.06 7.93 -2.12
C ALA A 87 -10.57 7.56 -2.08
N LEU A 88 -10.05 6.92 -3.13
CA LEU A 88 -8.61 6.60 -3.22
C LEU A 88 -7.75 7.85 -3.38
N CYS A 89 -8.21 8.84 -4.14
CA CYS A 89 -7.53 10.13 -4.25
C CYS A 89 -7.49 10.85 -2.90
N ASP A 90 -8.60 10.89 -2.17
CA ASP A 90 -8.68 11.51 -0.85
C ASP A 90 -7.78 10.80 0.18
N GLN A 91 -7.66 9.48 0.11
CA GLN A 91 -6.72 8.73 0.94
C GLN A 91 -5.27 9.13 0.66
N ILE A 92 -4.88 9.33 -0.59
CA ILE A 92 -3.54 9.81 -0.95
C ILE A 92 -3.33 11.23 -0.41
N VAL A 93 -4.30 12.13 -0.60
CA VAL A 93 -4.23 13.52 -0.09
C VAL A 93 -4.10 13.55 1.43
N THR A 94 -4.91 12.77 2.14
CA THR A 94 -4.87 12.71 3.60
C THR A 94 -3.61 12.06 4.13
N ALA A 95 -3.10 10.99 3.48
CA ALA A 95 -1.82 10.37 3.83
C ALA A 95 -0.64 11.37 3.70
N ILE A 96 -0.61 12.18 2.63
CA ILE A 96 0.38 13.25 2.47
C ILE A 96 0.22 14.28 3.59
N GLY A 97 -1.03 14.64 3.95
CA GLY A 97 -1.33 15.54 5.05
C GLY A 97 -0.80 15.04 6.40
N VAL A 98 -1.02 13.76 6.72
CA VAL A 98 -0.48 13.13 7.95
C VAL A 98 1.04 13.24 7.96
N ALA A 99 1.73 12.83 6.90
CA ALA A 99 3.19 12.92 6.83
C ALA A 99 3.71 14.36 7.03
N HIS A 100 3.01 15.35 6.44
CA HIS A 100 3.33 16.76 6.62
C HIS A 100 3.22 17.20 8.10
N MET A 101 2.13 16.84 8.78
CA MET A 101 1.89 17.19 10.19
C MET A 101 2.92 16.57 11.14
N PHE A 102 3.45 15.41 10.80
CA PHE A 102 4.53 14.74 11.56
C PHE A 102 5.95 15.10 11.07
N GLY A 103 6.11 16.10 10.21
CA GLY A 103 7.42 16.58 9.75
C GLY A 103 8.21 15.60 8.88
N MET A 104 7.53 14.75 8.11
CA MET A 104 8.13 13.73 7.26
C MET A 104 8.25 14.21 5.80
N ASP A 105 9.32 13.85 5.10
CA ASP A 105 9.45 14.01 3.65
C ASP A 105 8.82 12.81 2.93
N ILE A 106 7.50 12.87 2.75
CA ILE A 106 6.74 11.80 2.10
C ILE A 106 7.14 11.61 0.63
N GLN A 107 7.53 12.66 -0.08
CA GLN A 107 7.90 12.55 -1.49
C GLN A 107 9.20 11.75 -1.65
N GLY A 108 10.22 12.06 -0.85
CA GLY A 108 11.46 11.31 -0.86
C GLY A 108 11.29 9.87 -0.36
N ALA A 109 10.48 9.68 0.70
CA ALA A 109 10.16 8.37 1.24
C ALA A 109 9.40 7.49 0.22
N LEU A 110 8.42 8.04 -0.48
CA LEU A 110 7.66 7.31 -1.50
C LEU A 110 8.55 6.87 -2.68
N GLN A 111 9.49 7.72 -3.11
CA GLN A 111 10.47 7.35 -4.14
C GLN A 111 11.37 6.21 -3.67
N GLU A 112 11.81 6.22 -2.42
CA GLU A 112 12.62 5.14 -1.83
C GLU A 112 11.83 3.83 -1.76
N VAL A 113 10.56 3.87 -1.36
CA VAL A 113 9.67 2.70 -1.34
C VAL A 113 9.43 2.18 -2.76
N ALA A 114 9.21 3.05 -3.74
CA ALA A 114 9.05 2.65 -5.14
C ALA A 114 10.31 1.92 -5.66
N ASN A 115 11.51 2.45 -5.39
CA ASN A 115 12.76 1.80 -5.76
C ASN A 115 12.95 0.43 -5.05
N SER A 116 12.57 0.35 -3.78
CA SER A 116 12.56 -0.92 -3.02
C SER A 116 11.58 -1.94 -3.64
N ASN A 117 10.41 -1.48 -4.10
CA ASN A 117 9.44 -2.35 -4.77
C ASN A 117 9.98 -2.85 -6.12
N ASP A 118 10.61 -2.00 -6.91
CA ASP A 118 11.24 -2.40 -8.18
C ASP A 118 12.32 -3.48 -7.93
N SER A 119 13.05 -3.41 -6.82
CA SER A 119 14.08 -4.40 -6.45
C SER A 119 13.53 -5.79 -6.10
N LYS A 120 12.20 -5.94 -5.92
CA LYS A 120 11.56 -7.25 -5.75
C LYS A 120 11.54 -8.06 -7.05
N PHE A 121 11.68 -7.41 -8.21
CA PHE A 121 11.68 -8.08 -9.49
C PHE A 121 13.04 -8.74 -9.78
N GLU A 122 13.01 -9.91 -10.40
CA GLU A 122 14.19 -10.58 -10.92
C GLU A 122 14.15 -10.51 -12.45
N ASP A 123 15.21 -9.99 -13.07
CA ASP A 123 15.32 -9.83 -14.53
C ASP A 123 14.08 -9.11 -15.14
N GLY A 124 13.55 -8.11 -14.42
CA GLY A 124 12.38 -7.34 -14.82
C GLY A 124 11.04 -8.08 -14.70
N LYS A 125 11.00 -9.22 -14.02
CA LYS A 125 9.80 -10.05 -13.83
C LYS A 125 9.44 -10.20 -12.35
N PRO A 126 8.14 -10.15 -12.00
CA PRO A 126 7.69 -10.42 -10.66
C PRO A 126 7.90 -11.89 -10.28
N VAL A 127 8.32 -12.12 -9.05
CA VAL A 127 8.35 -13.46 -8.42
C VAL A 127 7.20 -13.51 -7.42
N PHE A 128 6.38 -14.55 -7.48
CA PHE A 128 5.24 -14.72 -6.58
C PHE A 128 5.52 -15.82 -5.54
N ASN A 129 5.02 -15.62 -4.33
CA ASN A 129 4.98 -16.66 -3.31
C ASN A 129 3.75 -17.58 -3.50
N GLU A 130 3.64 -18.61 -2.65
CA GLU A 130 2.53 -19.57 -2.65
C GLU A 130 1.13 -18.94 -2.45
N HIS A 131 1.06 -17.73 -1.88
CA HIS A 131 -0.18 -16.97 -1.66
C HIS A 131 -0.48 -15.95 -2.76
N GLY A 132 0.27 -15.97 -3.89
CA GLY A 132 0.08 -15.03 -5.01
C GLY A 132 0.54 -13.60 -4.73
N LYS A 133 1.26 -13.34 -3.62
CA LYS A 133 1.91 -12.05 -3.33
C LYS A 133 3.27 -12.00 -4.00
N ILE A 134 3.69 -10.80 -4.44
CA ILE A 134 5.03 -10.57 -4.97
C ILE A 134 6.05 -10.82 -3.87
N ALA A 135 6.92 -11.78 -4.09
CA ALA A 135 7.99 -12.16 -3.17
C ALA A 135 9.18 -11.18 -3.26
N LYS A 136 10.04 -11.22 -2.28
CA LYS A 136 11.32 -10.50 -2.29
C LYS A 136 12.30 -11.27 -3.15
N GLY A 137 12.67 -10.71 -4.31
CA GLY A 137 13.67 -11.29 -5.20
C GLY A 137 15.10 -11.20 -4.64
N LYS A 138 16.07 -11.77 -5.36
CA LYS A 138 17.50 -11.83 -4.93
C LYS A 138 18.12 -10.47 -4.70
N ASN A 139 17.69 -9.46 -5.43
CA ASN A 139 18.22 -8.09 -5.36
C ASN A 139 17.38 -7.16 -4.47
N TYR A 140 16.43 -7.71 -3.72
CA TYR A 140 15.58 -6.91 -2.84
C TYR A 140 16.38 -6.18 -1.78
N PHE A 141 16.13 -4.89 -1.65
CA PHE A 141 16.60 -4.08 -0.52
C PHE A 141 15.44 -3.47 0.24
N LYS A 142 15.58 -3.38 1.56
CA LYS A 142 14.59 -2.72 2.42
C LYS A 142 14.74 -1.20 2.29
N PRO A 143 13.64 -0.41 2.17
CA PRO A 143 13.73 1.05 2.11
C PRO A 143 14.31 1.63 3.42
N GLU A 144 15.18 2.63 3.29
CA GLU A 144 15.78 3.35 4.43
C GLU A 144 14.99 4.63 4.71
N LEU A 145 13.95 4.54 5.51
CA LEU A 145 13.01 5.64 5.73
C LEU A 145 13.47 6.67 6.78
N ALA A 146 14.42 6.32 7.65
CA ALA A 146 14.87 7.21 8.72
C ALA A 146 15.43 8.56 8.21
N LYS A 147 16.02 8.59 7.02
CA LYS A 147 16.58 9.81 6.39
C LYS A 147 15.51 10.84 5.96
N PHE A 148 14.23 10.44 5.90
CA PHE A 148 13.11 11.28 5.50
C PHE A 148 12.32 11.85 6.68
N ILE A 149 12.72 11.55 7.91
CA ILE A 149 12.17 12.14 9.13
C ILE A 149 13.01 13.36 9.46
N LYS A 150 12.38 14.55 9.55
CA LYS A 150 13.08 15.74 10.06
C LYS A 150 13.53 15.44 11.48
N LYS A 151 14.83 15.58 11.74
CA LYS A 151 15.32 15.59 13.13
C LYS A 151 14.64 16.75 13.80
N ASP A 152 13.93 16.49 14.90
CA ASP A 152 13.55 17.56 15.81
C ASP A 152 14.83 18.31 16.15
N LEU A 153 14.94 19.55 15.68
CA LEU A 153 15.94 20.48 16.19
C LEU A 153 15.49 20.70 17.63
N GLY A 154 16.09 19.91 18.54
CA GLY A 154 15.75 19.97 19.95
C GLY A 154 15.72 21.42 20.40
N ASN A 155 14.63 21.81 21.02
CA ASN A 155 14.62 22.95 21.93
C ASN A 155 15.49 22.53 23.11
N ASP A 156 16.78 22.87 23.05
CA ASP A 156 17.66 22.98 24.22
C ASP A 156 17.23 24.18 25.03
#